data_bc32a5702b8fa61a59f176a277f83fa8
#
_entry.id   bc32a5702b8fa61a59f176a277f83fa8
#
_cell.length_a   1.000
_cell.length_b   1.000
_cell.length_c   1.000
_cell.angle_alpha   90.00
_cell.angle_beta   90.00
_cell.angle_gamma   90.00
#
_symmetry.space_group_name_H-M   'P 1'
#
loop_
_entity.id
_entity.type
_entity.pdbx_description
1 polymer ?
#
loop_
_entity_poly.entity_id
_entity_poly.type
_entity_poly.pdbx_seq_one_letter_code
_entity_poly.pdbx_strand_id
1 'polypeptide(L)'
;MEYTSLIFPGDKIDIFASGLSDNSTSYKSSFSDKLTDSMWEITMPVDSGRVVLFQLGTQFDFIIYTQNKTILKSSAIVRQRYRKENMYFLAIELINNLEKIQRRQFFRLPCTIDMDFYEVRYDDKAESELEFCKKMYKNHAINIKNMN
;
A
#
# COMPACT_ATOMS: atom_id res chain seq x y z
N MET A 1 -6.14 -23.31 1.32
CA MET A 1 -5.21 -22.22 0.98
C MET A 1 -4.57 -21.70 2.27
N GLU A 2 -3.29 -21.66 2.31
CA GLU A 2 -2.50 -21.40 3.54
C GLU A 2 -2.70 -20.02 4.15
N TYR A 3 -3.04 -18.99 3.36
CA TYR A 3 -3.11 -17.60 3.81
C TYR A 3 -4.54 -17.03 3.97
N THR A 4 -5.57 -17.80 3.67
CA THR A 4 -6.96 -17.28 3.73
C THR A 4 -7.42 -16.93 5.14
N SER A 5 -6.85 -17.57 6.17
CA SER A 5 -7.12 -17.25 7.58
C SER A 5 -6.58 -15.89 8.05
N LEU A 6 -5.72 -15.26 7.24
CA LEU A 6 -5.12 -13.96 7.56
C LEU A 6 -5.92 -12.78 6.99
N ILE A 7 -6.97 -13.06 6.20
CA ILE A 7 -7.74 -12.06 5.46
C ILE A 7 -9.07 -11.83 6.18
N PHE A 8 -9.36 -10.57 6.45
CA PHE A 8 -10.55 -10.13 7.16
C PHE A 8 -11.33 -9.09 6.36
N PRO A 9 -12.67 -9.00 6.55
CA PRO A 9 -13.47 -7.95 5.95
C PRO A 9 -12.89 -6.56 6.23
N GLY A 10 -12.80 -5.74 5.19
CA GLY A 10 -12.18 -4.42 5.22
C GLY A 10 -10.70 -4.37 4.83
N ASP A 11 -10.03 -5.51 4.62
CA ASP A 11 -8.66 -5.53 4.12
C ASP A 11 -8.59 -4.87 2.74
N LYS A 12 -7.60 -4.00 2.56
CA LYS A 12 -7.45 -3.20 1.34
C LYS A 12 -6.90 -4.04 0.20
N ILE A 13 -7.47 -3.83 -0.97
CA ILE A 13 -7.08 -4.50 -2.22
C ILE A 13 -6.70 -3.45 -3.26
N ASP A 14 -5.54 -3.62 -3.87
CA ASP A 14 -5.11 -2.91 -5.07
C ASP A 14 -5.24 -3.86 -6.26
N ILE A 15 -6.02 -3.46 -7.26
CA ILE A 15 -6.32 -4.24 -8.46
C ILE A 15 -5.55 -3.66 -9.64
N PHE A 16 -4.92 -4.52 -10.43
CA PHE A 16 -4.11 -4.19 -11.59
C PHE A 16 -4.67 -4.87 -12.84
N ALA A 17 -5.43 -4.14 -13.64
CA ALA A 17 -6.11 -4.69 -14.82
C ALA A 17 -5.14 -5.10 -15.95
N SER A 18 -3.93 -4.53 -15.98
CA SER A 18 -2.89 -4.81 -17.00
C SER A 18 -1.72 -5.64 -16.46
N GLY A 19 -1.92 -6.31 -15.32
CA GLY A 19 -0.86 -7.04 -14.63
C GLY A 19 -0.04 -6.16 -13.68
N LEU A 20 0.81 -6.83 -12.90
CA LEU A 20 1.68 -6.19 -11.89
C LEU A 20 2.95 -5.64 -12.56
N SER A 21 2.85 -4.53 -13.27
CA SER A 21 4.01 -3.79 -13.77
C SER A 21 4.24 -2.50 -12.98
N ASP A 22 5.48 -1.99 -12.96
CA ASP A 22 5.86 -0.81 -12.17
C ASP A 22 5.07 0.46 -12.52
N ASN A 23 4.51 0.53 -13.73
CA ASN A 23 3.73 1.67 -14.23
C ASN A 23 2.23 1.37 -14.38
N SER A 24 1.72 0.27 -13.79
CA SER A 24 0.31 -0.10 -13.92
C SER A 24 -0.58 0.78 -13.03
N THR A 25 -1.67 1.26 -13.59
CA THR A 25 -2.73 1.94 -12.83
C THR A 25 -3.39 0.94 -11.88
N SER A 26 -3.47 1.27 -10.60
CA SER A 26 -4.15 0.44 -9.61
C SER A 26 -5.51 1.03 -9.26
N TYR A 27 -6.51 0.16 -9.18
CA TYR A 27 -7.84 0.50 -8.68
C TYR A 27 -7.97 0.03 -7.23
N LYS A 28 -8.63 0.83 -6.41
CA LYS A 28 -8.79 0.55 -4.98
C LYS A 28 -10.10 -0.20 -4.72
N SER A 29 -9.99 -1.25 -3.92
CA SER A 29 -11.11 -2.09 -3.47
C SER A 29 -10.87 -2.55 -2.04
N SER A 30 -11.81 -3.26 -1.47
CA SER A 30 -11.65 -3.93 -0.17
C SER A 30 -12.30 -5.31 -0.18
N PHE A 31 -11.71 -6.22 0.57
CA PHE A 31 -12.29 -7.53 0.80
C PHE A 31 -13.57 -7.41 1.64
N SER A 32 -14.64 -8.05 1.21
CA SER A 32 -15.92 -8.06 1.93
C SER A 32 -16.17 -9.40 2.59
N ASP A 33 -16.20 -10.48 1.81
CA ASP A 33 -16.51 -11.80 2.32
C ASP A 33 -15.92 -12.92 1.45
N LYS A 34 -15.83 -14.10 2.03
CA LYS A 34 -15.44 -15.32 1.36
C LYS A 34 -16.69 -16.13 1.02
N LEU A 35 -17.07 -16.14 -0.25
CA LEU A 35 -18.26 -16.87 -0.71
C LEU A 35 -18.00 -18.39 -0.76
N THR A 36 -16.84 -18.77 -1.28
CA THR A 36 -16.33 -20.16 -1.29
C THR A 36 -14.81 -20.14 -1.12
N ASP A 37 -14.16 -21.29 -1.17
CA ASP A 37 -12.70 -21.37 -1.09
C ASP A 37 -11.98 -20.63 -2.21
N SER A 38 -12.58 -20.57 -3.41
CA SER A 38 -12.04 -19.87 -4.58
C SER A 38 -12.79 -18.58 -4.95
N MET A 39 -14.01 -18.37 -4.42
CA MET A 39 -14.81 -17.20 -4.75
C MET A 39 -14.89 -16.21 -3.57
N TRP A 40 -14.56 -14.98 -3.87
CA TRP A 40 -14.55 -13.89 -2.91
C TRP A 40 -15.48 -12.75 -3.34
N GLU A 41 -16.06 -12.08 -2.36
CA GLU A 41 -16.76 -10.82 -2.51
C GLU A 41 -15.81 -9.66 -2.19
N ILE A 42 -15.67 -8.74 -3.12
CA ILE A 42 -14.92 -7.50 -2.94
C ILE A 42 -15.82 -6.30 -3.27
N THR A 43 -15.52 -5.14 -2.71
CA THR A 43 -16.23 -3.91 -3.08
C THR A 43 -15.92 -3.55 -4.52
N MET A 44 -16.85 -2.85 -5.20
CA MET A 44 -16.60 -2.37 -6.56
C MET A 44 -15.36 -1.47 -6.56
N PRO A 45 -14.40 -1.71 -7.49
CA PRO A 45 -13.18 -0.92 -7.56
C PRO A 45 -13.43 0.57 -7.80
N VAL A 46 -12.59 1.40 -7.22
CA VAL A 46 -12.69 2.86 -7.31
C VAL A 46 -11.36 3.41 -7.82
N ASP A 47 -11.45 4.36 -8.73
CA ASP A 47 -10.34 5.20 -9.18
C ASP A 47 -10.70 6.66 -8.98
N SER A 48 -9.85 7.40 -8.25
CA SER A 48 -10.02 8.84 -8.00
C SER A 48 -11.45 9.22 -7.53
N GLY A 49 -12.03 8.38 -6.66
CA GLY A 49 -13.39 8.57 -6.12
C GLY A 49 -14.54 8.15 -7.04
N ARG A 50 -14.25 7.58 -8.22
CA ARG A 50 -15.26 7.09 -9.16
C ARG A 50 -15.26 5.57 -9.21
N VAL A 51 -16.46 4.99 -9.23
CA VAL A 51 -16.64 3.54 -9.39
C VAL A 51 -16.19 3.11 -10.79
N VAL A 52 -15.35 2.10 -10.86
CA VAL A 52 -14.86 1.50 -12.11
C VAL A 52 -15.61 0.20 -12.36
N LEU A 53 -16.29 0.13 -13.51
CA LEU A 53 -17.05 -1.06 -13.89
C LEU A 53 -16.16 -2.07 -14.62
N PHE A 54 -15.84 -3.15 -13.96
CA PHE A 54 -15.18 -4.30 -14.60
C PHE A 54 -16.21 -5.16 -15.33
N GLN A 55 -15.89 -5.58 -16.55
CA GLN A 55 -16.73 -6.51 -17.30
C GLN A 55 -16.62 -7.92 -16.73
N LEU A 56 -17.70 -8.70 -16.88
CA LEU A 56 -17.67 -10.14 -16.54
C LEU A 56 -16.61 -10.85 -17.39
N GLY A 57 -15.83 -11.74 -16.77
CA GLY A 57 -14.73 -12.44 -17.43
C GLY A 57 -13.42 -11.64 -17.47
N THR A 58 -13.39 -10.39 -17.01
CA THR A 58 -12.12 -9.64 -16.90
C THR A 58 -11.20 -10.33 -15.91
N GLN A 59 -9.98 -10.60 -16.35
CA GLN A 59 -8.90 -11.08 -15.49
C GLN A 59 -8.05 -9.91 -15.02
N PHE A 60 -7.57 -9.99 -13.78
CA PHE A 60 -6.70 -8.99 -13.19
C PHE A 60 -5.82 -9.59 -12.10
N ASP A 61 -4.71 -8.94 -11.86
CA ASP A 61 -3.86 -9.22 -10.70
C ASP A 61 -4.24 -8.30 -9.55
N PHE A 62 -4.06 -8.76 -8.33
CA PHE A 62 -4.33 -7.94 -7.16
C PHE A 62 -3.34 -8.18 -6.03
N ILE A 63 -3.22 -7.17 -5.20
CA ILE A 63 -2.47 -7.20 -3.95
C ILE A 63 -3.44 -6.90 -2.80
N ILE A 64 -3.45 -7.75 -1.78
CA ILE A 64 -4.22 -7.53 -0.56
C ILE A 64 -3.29 -7.23 0.61
N TYR A 65 -3.67 -6.22 1.39
CA TYR A 65 -2.95 -5.74 2.56
C TYR A 65 -3.72 -6.15 3.80
N THR A 66 -3.26 -7.18 4.48
CA THR A 66 -3.94 -7.71 5.66
C THR A 66 -3.68 -6.85 6.90
N GLN A 67 -4.58 -6.92 7.88
CA GLN A 67 -4.44 -6.24 9.17
C GLN A 67 -3.14 -6.62 9.90
N ASN A 68 -2.65 -7.83 9.72
CA ASN A 68 -1.39 -8.33 10.26
C ASN A 68 -0.14 -7.84 9.51
N LYS A 69 -0.30 -6.82 8.63
CA LYS A 69 0.79 -6.25 7.81
C LYS A 69 1.41 -7.25 6.82
N THR A 70 0.76 -8.38 6.59
CA THR A 70 1.13 -9.31 5.53
C THR A 70 0.60 -8.80 4.20
N ILE A 71 1.39 -8.92 3.16
CA ILE A 71 1.03 -8.52 1.80
C ILE A 71 0.97 -9.79 0.97
N LEU A 72 -0.18 -10.02 0.35
CA LEU A 72 -0.43 -11.18 -0.49
C LEU A 72 -0.77 -10.72 -1.90
N LYS A 73 -0.39 -11.49 -2.91
CA LYS A 73 -0.77 -11.29 -4.30
C LYS A 73 -1.46 -12.52 -4.85
N SER A 74 -2.34 -12.32 -5.80
CA SER A 74 -2.93 -13.37 -6.62
C SER A 74 -3.54 -12.77 -7.89
N SER A 75 -4.12 -13.63 -8.73
CA SER A 75 -4.89 -13.25 -9.90
C SER A 75 -6.31 -13.77 -9.77
N ALA A 76 -7.26 -13.02 -10.30
CA ALA A 76 -8.67 -13.37 -10.25
C ALA A 76 -9.41 -13.01 -11.54
N ILE A 77 -10.59 -13.58 -11.70
CA ILE A 77 -11.51 -13.28 -12.79
C ILE A 77 -12.86 -12.81 -12.22
N VAL A 78 -13.45 -11.79 -12.84
CA VAL A 78 -14.76 -11.27 -12.46
C VAL A 78 -15.83 -12.26 -12.91
N ARG A 79 -16.61 -12.81 -11.96
CA ARG A 79 -17.72 -13.72 -12.25
C ARG A 79 -19.07 -13.07 -12.19
N GLN A 80 -19.29 -12.18 -11.22
CA GLN A 80 -20.58 -11.50 -11.06
C GLN A 80 -20.37 -10.06 -10.57
N ARG A 81 -21.37 -9.23 -10.89
CA ARG A 81 -21.51 -7.86 -10.35
C ARG A 81 -22.91 -7.75 -9.80
N TYR A 82 -23.03 -7.24 -8.61
CA TYR A 82 -24.34 -7.06 -7.98
C TYR A 82 -24.33 -5.91 -6.98
N ARG A 83 -25.52 -5.51 -6.61
CA ARG A 83 -25.76 -4.50 -5.59
C ARG A 83 -26.38 -5.16 -4.37
N LYS A 84 -25.84 -4.87 -3.21
CA LYS A 84 -26.35 -5.29 -1.92
C LYS A 84 -26.54 -4.04 -1.08
N GLU A 85 -27.80 -3.78 -0.66
CA GLU A 85 -28.17 -2.52 -0.03
C GLU A 85 -27.83 -1.32 -0.94
N ASN A 86 -26.94 -0.41 -0.50
CA ASN A 86 -26.50 0.75 -1.27
C ASN A 86 -25.07 0.64 -1.80
N MET A 87 -24.46 -0.54 -1.73
CA MET A 87 -23.10 -0.79 -2.18
C MET A 87 -23.04 -1.76 -3.36
N TYR A 88 -22.06 -1.55 -4.22
CA TYR A 88 -21.81 -2.43 -5.36
C TYR A 88 -20.64 -3.35 -5.03
N PHE A 89 -20.79 -4.61 -5.41
CA PHE A 89 -19.83 -5.68 -5.17
C PHE A 89 -19.47 -6.42 -6.44
N LEU A 90 -18.27 -7.01 -6.42
CA LEU A 90 -17.81 -8.00 -7.39
C LEU A 90 -17.67 -9.35 -6.70
N ALA A 91 -18.22 -10.40 -7.29
CA ALA A 91 -17.79 -11.76 -7.00
C ALA A 91 -16.65 -12.10 -7.96
N ILE A 92 -15.49 -12.40 -7.41
CA ILE A 92 -14.28 -12.75 -8.12
C ILE A 92 -13.91 -14.20 -7.81
N GLU A 93 -13.37 -14.91 -8.80
CA GLU A 93 -12.84 -16.25 -8.63
C GLU A 93 -11.31 -16.20 -8.73
N LEU A 94 -10.64 -16.74 -7.73
CA LEU A 94 -9.18 -16.82 -7.71
C LEU A 94 -8.70 -17.80 -8.78
N ILE A 95 -7.77 -17.37 -9.62
CA ILE A 95 -7.13 -18.20 -10.64
C ILE A 95 -5.91 -18.90 -10.06
N ASN A 96 -5.15 -18.19 -9.23
CA ASN A 96 -3.91 -18.66 -8.64
C ASN A 96 -4.02 -18.69 -7.10
N ASN A 97 -3.14 -19.46 -6.48
CA ASN A 97 -2.97 -19.42 -5.04
C ASN A 97 -2.45 -18.06 -4.56
N LEU A 98 -2.77 -17.73 -3.34
CA LEU A 98 -2.21 -16.55 -2.68
C LEU A 98 -0.71 -16.74 -2.45
N GLU A 99 0.07 -15.75 -2.84
CA GLU A 99 1.52 -15.71 -2.63
C GLU A 99 1.89 -14.54 -1.73
N LYS A 100 2.73 -14.80 -0.74
CA LYS A 100 3.23 -13.74 0.15
C LYS A 100 4.31 -12.91 -0.55
N ILE A 101 4.16 -11.58 -0.52
CA ILE A 101 5.16 -10.65 -1.01
C ILE A 101 6.04 -10.16 0.14
N GLN A 102 7.34 -10.37 0.02
CA GLN A 102 8.33 -9.75 0.91
C GLN A 102 8.92 -8.51 0.23
N ARG A 103 8.43 -7.31 0.62
CA ARG A 103 8.92 -6.04 0.04
C ARG A 103 10.19 -5.52 0.70
N ARG A 104 10.47 -5.91 1.96
CA ARG A 104 11.59 -5.36 2.72
C ARG A 104 12.77 -6.30 2.64
N GLN A 105 13.86 -5.82 2.09
CA GLN A 105 15.16 -6.51 2.10
C GLN A 105 15.87 -6.37 3.44
N PHE A 106 15.59 -5.28 4.18
CA PHE A 106 16.23 -4.98 5.45
C PHE A 106 15.21 -4.86 6.59
N PHE A 107 15.63 -5.23 7.76
CA PHE A 107 14.87 -5.08 8.98
C PHE A 107 14.77 -3.60 9.35
N ARG A 108 13.58 -3.14 9.73
CA ARG A 108 13.36 -1.77 10.23
C ARG A 108 13.31 -1.81 11.74
N LEU A 109 14.28 -1.18 12.39
CA LEU A 109 14.25 -0.96 13.83
C LEU A 109 13.43 0.32 14.11
N PRO A 110 12.47 0.28 15.03
CA PRO A 110 11.86 1.50 15.53
C PRO A 110 12.91 2.27 16.32
N CYS A 111 13.15 3.51 15.95
CA CYS A 111 14.04 4.41 16.68
C CYS A 111 13.34 5.77 16.86
N THR A 112 13.63 6.42 17.98
CA THR A 112 13.26 7.81 18.23
C THR A 112 14.49 8.65 18.04
N ILE A 113 14.38 9.68 17.19
CA ILE A 113 15.46 10.64 16.92
C ILE A 113 14.92 12.02 17.27
N ASP A 114 15.60 12.72 18.14
CA ASP A 114 15.34 14.12 18.40
C ASP A 114 15.85 14.94 17.21
N MET A 115 14.98 15.73 16.61
CA MET A 115 15.31 16.61 15.49
C MET A 115 14.93 18.03 15.82
N ASP A 116 15.88 18.94 15.64
CA ASP A 116 15.64 20.39 15.70
C ASP A 116 15.38 20.91 14.29
N PHE A 117 14.28 21.65 14.13
CA PHE A 117 13.93 22.30 12.87
C PHE A 117 14.17 23.79 13.00
N TYR A 118 14.85 24.36 12.00
CA TYR A 118 15.06 25.79 11.87
C TYR A 118 14.43 26.27 10.56
N GLU A 119 13.62 27.32 10.64
CA GLU A 119 13.11 28.01 9.47
C GLU A 119 14.20 28.94 8.95
N VAL A 120 14.75 28.65 7.78
CA VAL A 120 15.69 29.55 7.09
C VAL A 120 14.87 30.52 6.25
N ARG A 121 14.81 31.78 6.66
CA ARG A 121 14.24 32.86 5.85
C ARG A 121 15.35 33.42 4.96
N TYR A 122 15.10 33.37 3.65
CA TYR A 122 16.00 33.97 2.65
C TYR A 122 15.80 35.51 2.70
N ASP A 123 16.52 36.18 3.55
CA ASP A 123 16.80 37.60 3.46
C ASP A 123 18.17 37.82 2.79
N ASP A 124 18.45 39.01 2.29
CA ASP A 124 19.69 39.37 1.59
C ASP A 124 21.01 39.15 2.38
N LYS A 125 20.96 38.44 3.50
CA LYS A 125 22.09 38.02 4.35
C LYS A 125 22.43 36.52 4.20
N ALA A 126 22.14 35.92 3.06
CA ALA A 126 22.22 34.48 2.84
C ALA A 126 23.59 33.83 3.11
N GLU A 127 24.69 34.56 3.08
CA GLU A 127 26.03 34.01 3.35
C GLU A 127 26.24 33.69 4.83
N SER A 128 25.70 34.48 5.77
CA SER A 128 25.90 34.25 7.21
C SER A 128 25.06 33.08 7.75
N GLU A 129 23.92 32.79 7.14
CA GLU A 129 23.05 31.70 7.54
C GLU A 129 23.56 30.36 7.04
N LEU A 130 24.13 30.32 5.85
CA LEU A 130 24.78 29.10 5.32
C LEU A 130 26.00 28.69 6.16
N GLU A 131 26.75 29.66 6.68
CA GLU A 131 27.86 29.41 7.62
C GLU A 131 27.37 28.90 8.98
N PHE A 132 26.26 29.43 9.47
CA PHE A 132 25.61 28.98 10.70
C PHE A 132 25.14 27.53 10.57
N CYS A 133 24.45 27.17 9.51
CA CYS A 133 24.05 25.80 9.22
C CYS A 133 25.25 24.85 9.09
N LYS A 134 26.32 25.25 8.42
CA LYS A 134 27.56 24.47 8.35
C LYS A 134 28.23 24.23 9.71
N LYS A 135 28.20 25.21 10.60
CA LYS A 135 28.70 25.08 11.99
C LYS A 135 27.85 24.10 12.81
N MET A 136 26.54 24.17 12.69
CA MET A 136 25.61 23.26 13.36
C MET A 136 25.83 21.80 12.90
N TYR A 137 25.96 21.56 11.61
CA TYR A 137 26.28 20.23 11.08
C TYR A 137 27.61 19.69 11.57
N LYS A 138 28.65 20.51 11.69
CA LYS A 138 29.94 20.09 12.26
C LYS A 138 29.84 19.71 13.74
N ASN A 139 29.09 20.44 14.53
CA ASN A 139 28.92 20.16 15.97
C ASN A 139 28.11 18.88 16.21
N HIS A 140 27.08 18.59 15.40
CA HIS A 140 26.31 17.35 15.46
C HIS A 140 27.14 16.11 15.05
N ALA A 141 27.95 16.23 14.01
CA ALA A 141 28.84 15.17 13.56
C ALA A 141 29.94 14.81 14.59
N ILE A 142 30.37 15.79 15.40
CA ILE A 142 31.34 15.59 16.47
C ILE A 142 30.70 14.85 17.66
N ASN A 143 29.45 15.12 18.00
CA ASN A 143 28.75 14.44 19.09
C ASN A 143 28.50 12.97 18.81
N ILE A 144 28.23 12.57 17.56
CA ILE A 144 28.06 11.17 17.19
C ILE A 144 29.36 10.37 17.30
N LYS A 145 30.53 10.99 17.08
CA LYS A 145 31.83 10.33 17.22
C LYS A 145 32.25 10.10 18.67
N ASN A 146 31.71 10.84 19.62
CA ASN A 146 32.04 10.73 21.05
C ASN A 146 31.11 9.81 21.84
N MET A 147 30.17 9.13 21.18
CA MET A 147 29.23 8.17 21.79
C MET A 147 29.62 6.69 21.58
N ASN A 148 30.84 6.38 21.17
CA ASN A 148 31.40 5.00 21.13
C ASN A 148 32.42 4.80 22.24
#